data_a8e01a63d1a81c841996fadfa9addaee
#
_entry.id   a8e01a63d1a81c841996fadfa9addaee
#
_cell.length_a   1.000
_cell.length_b   1.000
_cell.length_c   1.000
_cell.angle_alpha   90.00
_cell.angle_beta   90.00
_cell.angle_gamma   90.00
#
_symmetry.space_group_name_H-M   'P 1'
#
loop_
_entity.id
_entity.type
_entity.pdbx_description
1 polymer ?
#
loop_
_entity_poly.entity_id
_entity_poly.type
_entity_poly.pdbx_seq_one_letter_code
_entity_poly.pdbx_strand_id
1 'polypeptide(L)'
;MKISKKTWILLLVFAAGIIVGIYLRYLRKEYKEYTFKSEARDFTIKLKYNTDFTLEEDQGWEGGPDREYSPTVGVRLYYKNDNNVISIYRSIPELFFPEDVTDIEEITANNGMKLRIGKLDTGNKISYQFIYYDNSEPPTDGGDIIFNDESAYEKYKDDIYSMLKSVEFH
;
A
#
# COMPACT_ATOMS: atom_id res chain seq x y z
N MET A 1 53.78 21.55 2.96
CA MET A 1 53.68 20.07 3.01
C MET A 1 53.04 19.61 1.71
N LYS A 2 53.78 18.95 0.79
CA LYS A 2 53.20 18.48 -0.49
C LYS A 2 52.61 17.08 -0.25
N ILE A 3 51.27 16.98 -0.38
CA ILE A 3 50.57 15.70 -0.29
C ILE A 3 51.01 14.83 -1.50
N SER A 4 51.35 13.56 -1.24
CA SER A 4 51.79 12.67 -2.31
C SER A 4 50.64 12.31 -3.24
N LYS A 5 50.93 11.99 -4.53
CA LYS A 5 49.89 11.54 -5.46
C LYS A 5 49.11 10.31 -4.95
N LYS A 6 49.77 9.40 -4.23
CA LYS A 6 49.13 8.22 -3.62
C LYS A 6 48.14 8.60 -2.54
N THR A 7 48.45 9.61 -1.71
CA THR A 7 47.56 10.12 -0.67
C THR A 7 46.30 10.78 -1.28
N TRP A 8 46.47 11.52 -2.38
CA TRP A 8 45.34 12.10 -3.11
C TRP A 8 44.39 11.06 -3.69
N ILE A 9 44.92 9.98 -4.29
CA ILE A 9 44.11 8.87 -4.83
C ILE A 9 43.33 8.18 -3.70
N LEU A 10 43.97 7.94 -2.55
CA LEU A 10 43.31 7.33 -1.40
C LEU A 10 42.14 8.18 -0.87
N LEU A 11 42.31 9.50 -0.78
CA LEU A 11 41.29 10.45 -0.36
C LEU A 11 40.09 10.48 -1.34
N LEU A 12 40.38 10.43 -2.65
CA LEU A 12 39.30 10.38 -3.67
C LEU A 12 38.51 9.08 -3.61
N VAL A 13 39.17 7.93 -3.42
CA VAL A 13 38.46 6.63 -3.26
C VAL A 13 37.61 6.62 -1.99
N PHE A 14 38.15 7.17 -0.89
CA PHE A 14 37.40 7.27 0.36
C PHE A 14 36.17 8.21 0.24
N ALA A 15 36.34 9.37 -0.40
CA ALA A 15 35.25 10.30 -0.66
C ALA A 15 34.17 9.69 -1.57
N ALA A 16 34.58 8.98 -2.63
CA ALA A 16 33.64 8.26 -3.51
C ALA A 16 32.88 7.17 -2.75
N GLY A 17 33.55 6.41 -1.87
CA GLY A 17 32.91 5.42 -1.00
C GLY A 17 31.86 6.01 -0.06
N ILE A 18 32.12 7.18 0.53
CA ILE A 18 31.18 7.91 1.37
C ILE A 18 29.99 8.37 0.54
N ILE A 19 30.19 8.95 -0.63
CA ILE A 19 29.12 9.41 -1.53
C ILE A 19 28.22 8.23 -1.94
N VAL A 20 28.80 7.11 -2.34
CA VAL A 20 28.06 5.89 -2.67
C VAL A 20 27.30 5.35 -1.47
N GLY A 21 27.91 5.33 -0.28
CA GLY A 21 27.25 4.91 0.95
C GLY A 21 26.05 5.79 1.32
N ILE A 22 26.19 7.12 1.20
CA ILE A 22 25.08 8.07 1.42
C ILE A 22 23.99 7.86 0.37
N TYR A 23 24.36 7.70 -0.90
CA TYR A 23 23.43 7.46 -2.00
C TYR A 23 22.64 6.15 -1.83
N LEU A 24 23.33 5.06 -1.47
CA LEU A 24 22.68 3.77 -1.19
C LEU A 24 21.77 3.85 0.03
N ARG A 25 22.12 4.62 1.07
CA ARG A 25 21.27 4.86 2.23
C ARG A 25 20.03 5.67 1.87
N TYR A 26 20.18 6.68 1.01
CA TYR A 26 19.08 7.51 0.52
C TYR A 26 18.11 6.72 -0.39
N LEU A 27 18.63 5.75 -1.15
CA LEU A 27 17.83 4.86 -1.99
C LEU A 27 17.19 3.71 -1.20
N ARG A 28 17.58 3.50 0.06
CA ARG A 28 17.03 2.41 0.88
C ARG A 28 15.64 2.80 1.34
N LYS A 29 14.65 2.22 0.67
CA LYS A 29 13.25 2.34 1.09
C LYS A 29 13.11 1.77 2.51
N GLU A 30 12.48 2.53 3.39
CA GLU A 30 12.15 2.06 4.73
C GLU A 30 10.74 1.50 4.72
N TYR A 31 10.56 0.36 5.41
CA TYR A 31 9.25 -0.28 5.56
C TYR A 31 8.92 -0.43 7.04
N LYS A 32 7.64 -0.27 7.35
CA LYS A 32 7.09 -0.53 8.68
C LYS A 32 6.08 -1.66 8.61
N GLU A 33 6.06 -2.49 9.65
CA GLU A 33 4.98 -3.42 9.92
C GLU A 33 3.94 -2.72 10.79
N TYR A 34 2.69 -2.93 10.46
CA TYR A 34 1.56 -2.34 11.18
C TYR A 34 0.49 -3.40 11.43
N THR A 35 -0.16 -3.30 12.59
CA THR A 35 -1.30 -4.14 12.94
C THR A 35 -2.45 -3.24 13.35
N PHE A 36 -3.46 -3.19 12.52
CA PHE A 36 -4.75 -2.58 12.81
C PHE A 36 -5.60 -3.60 13.57
N LYS A 37 -6.28 -3.14 14.62
CA LYS A 37 -7.27 -3.93 15.35
C LYS A 37 -8.59 -3.17 15.36
N SER A 38 -9.64 -3.79 14.83
CA SER A 38 -10.97 -3.19 14.87
C SER A 38 -11.49 -3.15 16.30
N GLU A 39 -12.04 -1.99 16.71
CA GLU A 39 -12.73 -1.84 18.00
C GLU A 39 -14.16 -2.35 17.93
N ALA A 40 -14.79 -2.24 16.75
CA ALA A 40 -16.20 -2.57 16.53
C ALA A 40 -16.42 -4.02 16.09
N ARG A 41 -15.39 -4.69 15.60
CA ARG A 41 -15.44 -6.03 15.02
C ARG A 41 -14.24 -6.85 15.45
N ASP A 42 -14.43 -8.14 15.62
CA ASP A 42 -13.35 -9.04 16.04
C ASP A 42 -12.49 -9.47 14.85
N PHE A 43 -11.71 -8.51 14.31
CA PHE A 43 -10.71 -8.81 13.30
C PHE A 43 -9.50 -7.89 13.38
N THR A 44 -8.42 -8.32 12.75
CA THR A 44 -7.18 -7.55 12.60
C THR A 44 -6.69 -7.55 11.15
N ILE A 45 -6.04 -6.45 10.74
CA ILE A 45 -5.30 -6.36 9.49
C ILE A 45 -3.83 -6.17 9.83
N LYS A 46 -2.96 -7.06 9.36
CA LYS A 46 -1.51 -6.86 9.41
C LYS A 46 -0.99 -6.55 8.02
N LEU A 47 -0.11 -5.57 7.91
CA LEU A 47 0.51 -5.19 6.65
C LEU A 47 1.91 -4.63 6.85
N LYS A 48 2.69 -4.67 5.77
CA LYS A 48 4.00 -4.04 5.69
C LYS A 48 3.98 -2.98 4.59
N TYR A 49 4.26 -1.73 4.93
CA TYR A 49 4.17 -0.61 4.00
C TYR A 49 5.43 0.27 4.00
N ASN A 50 5.65 0.97 2.88
CA ASN A 50 6.73 1.93 2.72
C ASN A 50 6.43 3.19 3.54
N THR A 51 7.43 3.70 4.28
CA THR A 51 7.29 4.87 5.17
C THR A 51 7.08 6.21 4.44
N ASP A 52 7.16 6.22 3.12
CA ASP A 52 6.74 7.37 2.30
C ASP A 52 5.22 7.59 2.34
N PHE A 53 4.45 6.58 2.80
CA PHE A 53 3.02 6.69 3.01
C PHE A 53 2.70 7.02 4.47
N THR A 54 1.71 7.87 4.68
CA THR A 54 1.10 8.12 5.99
C THR A 54 -0.08 7.18 6.15
N LEU A 55 -0.12 6.44 7.26
CA LEU A 55 -1.20 5.50 7.56
C LEU A 55 -2.18 6.12 8.57
N GLU A 56 -3.47 5.99 8.27
CA GLU A 56 -4.58 6.35 9.15
C GLU A 56 -5.51 5.14 9.33
N GLU A 57 -6.07 5.00 10.52
CA GLU A 57 -7.07 3.98 10.81
C GLU A 57 -8.47 4.48 10.47
N ASP A 58 -9.28 3.61 9.90
CA ASP A 58 -10.72 3.79 9.74
C ASP A 58 -11.44 2.74 10.58
N GLN A 59 -11.83 3.11 11.77
CA GLN A 59 -12.57 2.22 12.68
C GLN A 59 -14.03 2.02 12.23
N GLY A 60 -14.43 2.69 11.16
CA GLY A 60 -15.82 2.77 10.78
C GLY A 60 -16.61 3.60 11.80
N TRP A 61 -17.90 3.55 11.68
CA TRP A 61 -18.79 4.12 12.70
C TRP A 61 -20.10 3.34 12.73
N GLU A 62 -20.60 3.15 13.95
CA GLU A 62 -21.91 2.57 14.13
C GLU A 62 -22.98 3.61 13.77
N GLY A 63 -23.96 3.21 12.97
CA GLY A 63 -25.08 4.06 12.60
C GLY A 63 -25.83 4.54 13.82
N GLY A 64 -25.93 5.86 14.00
CA GLY A 64 -26.90 6.47 14.90
C GLY A 64 -28.27 6.64 14.17
N PRO A 65 -29.31 7.13 14.85
CA PRO A 65 -30.64 7.25 14.27
C PRO A 65 -30.72 8.07 12.98
N ASP A 66 -29.69 8.88 12.69
CA ASP A 66 -29.63 9.74 11.49
C ASP A 66 -28.33 9.53 10.67
N ARG A 67 -27.58 8.45 10.88
CA ARG A 67 -26.32 8.17 10.18
C ARG A 67 -26.35 6.80 9.54
N GLU A 68 -25.95 6.74 8.27
CA GLU A 68 -25.71 5.47 7.60
C GLU A 68 -24.55 4.72 8.28
N TYR A 69 -24.69 3.42 8.39
CA TYR A 69 -23.67 2.54 8.92
C TYR A 69 -22.46 2.51 7.97
N SER A 70 -21.23 2.68 8.48
CA SER A 70 -20.05 2.47 7.65
C SER A 70 -19.83 0.97 7.42
N PRO A 71 -20.00 0.48 6.19
CA PRO A 71 -19.86 -0.94 5.91
C PRO A 71 -18.40 -1.40 5.94
N THR A 72 -17.45 -0.47 5.92
CA THR A 72 -16.01 -0.75 5.80
C THR A 72 -15.25 -0.30 7.04
N VAL A 73 -14.29 -1.13 7.45
CA VAL A 73 -13.39 -0.86 8.58
C VAL A 73 -11.98 -1.30 8.18
N GLY A 74 -10.98 -0.47 8.38
CA GLY A 74 -9.64 -0.82 7.97
C GLY A 74 -8.61 0.28 8.12
N VAL A 75 -7.74 0.41 7.14
CA VAL A 75 -6.66 1.41 7.11
C VAL A 75 -6.61 2.13 5.78
N ARG A 76 -6.17 3.38 5.81
CA ARG A 76 -5.89 4.20 4.63
C ARG A 76 -4.43 4.63 4.65
N LEU A 77 -3.78 4.52 3.51
CA LEU A 77 -2.41 4.97 3.31
C LEU A 77 -2.41 6.09 2.30
N TYR A 78 -1.90 7.24 2.69
CA TYR A 78 -1.84 8.46 1.87
C TYR A 78 -0.42 8.74 1.41
N TYR A 79 -0.27 9.09 0.14
CA TYR A 79 0.99 9.59 -0.40
C TYR A 79 0.89 11.09 -0.66
N LYS A 80 1.59 11.89 0.15
CA LYS A 80 1.68 13.36 0.14
C LYS A 80 0.37 14.11 0.42
N ASN A 81 -0.76 13.62 -0.04
CA ASN A 81 -2.06 14.27 0.12
C ASN A 81 -3.20 13.24 -0.05
N ASP A 82 -4.41 13.67 0.27
CA ASP A 82 -5.62 12.83 0.25
C ASP A 82 -6.06 12.39 -1.15
N ASN A 83 -5.38 12.86 -2.21
CA ASN A 83 -5.71 12.50 -3.60
C ASN A 83 -4.99 11.25 -4.11
N ASN A 84 -4.00 10.75 -3.33
CA ASN A 84 -3.28 9.53 -3.63
C ASN A 84 -3.42 8.61 -2.43
N VAL A 85 -4.39 7.71 -2.48
CA VAL A 85 -4.81 6.89 -1.35
C VAL A 85 -4.90 5.41 -1.72
N ILE A 86 -4.51 4.57 -0.79
CA ILE A 86 -4.74 3.12 -0.82
C ILE A 86 -5.57 2.79 0.41
N SER A 87 -6.77 2.26 0.20
CA SER A 87 -7.67 1.83 1.27
C SER A 87 -7.65 0.32 1.35
N ILE A 88 -7.44 -0.25 2.54
CA ILE A 88 -7.46 -1.69 2.81
C ILE A 88 -8.49 -1.91 3.91
N TYR A 89 -9.53 -2.68 3.65
CA TYR A 89 -10.64 -2.82 4.57
C TYR A 89 -11.32 -4.19 4.51
N ARG A 90 -12.05 -4.48 5.57
CA ARG A 90 -13.10 -5.51 5.57
C ARG A 90 -14.46 -4.84 5.39
N SER A 91 -15.28 -5.36 4.50
CA SER A 91 -16.64 -4.91 4.21
C SER A 91 -17.67 -5.85 4.81
N ILE A 92 -18.88 -5.35 5.12
CA ILE A 92 -20.01 -6.21 5.55
C ILE A 92 -20.76 -6.79 4.37
N PRO A 93 -21.12 -6.04 3.29
CA PRO A 93 -21.52 -6.74 2.11
C PRO A 93 -20.32 -7.39 1.45
N GLU A 94 -20.55 -8.51 0.79
CA GLU A 94 -19.58 -9.13 -0.08
C GLU A 94 -19.02 -8.12 -1.09
N LEU A 95 -17.74 -8.26 -1.41
CA LEU A 95 -17.08 -7.41 -2.39
C LEU A 95 -17.17 -8.05 -3.78
N PHE A 96 -17.60 -7.25 -4.74
CA PHE A 96 -17.64 -7.63 -6.15
C PHE A 96 -16.96 -6.56 -6.98
N PHE A 97 -16.33 -6.96 -8.07
CA PHE A 97 -15.91 -5.98 -9.06
C PHE A 97 -17.14 -5.40 -9.77
N PRO A 98 -17.22 -4.06 -9.90
CA PRO A 98 -18.20 -3.43 -10.78
C PRO A 98 -18.09 -3.93 -12.23
N GLU A 99 -19.16 -3.81 -13.01
CA GLU A 99 -19.21 -4.28 -14.40
C GLU A 99 -18.20 -3.57 -15.33
N ASP A 100 -17.78 -2.35 -14.96
CA ASP A 100 -16.83 -1.51 -15.70
C ASP A 100 -15.37 -1.77 -15.32
N VAL A 101 -15.09 -2.73 -14.44
CA VAL A 101 -13.73 -3.16 -14.12
C VAL A 101 -13.13 -3.93 -15.29
N THR A 102 -11.95 -3.50 -15.69
CA THR A 102 -11.16 -4.11 -16.78
C THR A 102 -9.80 -4.60 -16.27
N ASP A 103 -9.06 -5.27 -17.12
CA ASP A 103 -7.65 -5.66 -16.89
C ASP A 103 -7.45 -6.36 -15.54
N ILE A 104 -8.32 -7.32 -15.21
CA ILE A 104 -8.23 -8.05 -13.94
C ILE A 104 -6.99 -8.94 -13.94
N GLU A 105 -6.07 -8.64 -13.01
CA GLU A 105 -4.88 -9.44 -12.71
C GLU A 105 -5.12 -10.27 -11.46
N GLU A 106 -4.67 -11.52 -11.46
CA GLU A 106 -4.69 -12.38 -10.27
C GLU A 106 -3.26 -12.72 -9.84
N ILE A 107 -2.95 -12.43 -8.57
CA ILE A 107 -1.68 -12.73 -7.94
C ILE A 107 -1.91 -13.51 -6.64
N THR A 108 -0.85 -14.16 -6.14
CA THR A 108 -0.92 -14.85 -4.85
C THR A 108 -0.27 -14.00 -3.76
N ALA A 109 -1.00 -13.72 -2.69
CA ALA A 109 -0.48 -13.07 -1.50
C ALA A 109 0.47 -13.99 -0.71
N ASN A 110 1.25 -13.43 0.22
CA ASN A 110 2.26 -14.18 0.97
C ASN A 110 1.65 -15.26 1.87
N ASN A 111 0.41 -15.05 2.33
CA ASN A 111 -0.36 -16.01 3.12
C ASN A 111 -1.07 -17.09 2.27
N GLY A 112 -0.90 -17.06 0.95
CA GLY A 112 -1.50 -18.03 0.03
C GLY A 112 -2.88 -17.65 -0.50
N MET A 113 -3.50 -16.58 -0.02
CA MET A 113 -4.76 -16.08 -0.57
C MET A 113 -4.58 -15.60 -2.01
N LYS A 114 -5.65 -15.69 -2.79
CA LYS A 114 -5.71 -15.06 -4.11
C LYS A 114 -6.08 -13.60 -3.97
N LEU A 115 -5.35 -12.75 -4.66
CA LEU A 115 -5.60 -11.31 -4.74
C LEU A 115 -5.89 -10.96 -6.20
N ARG A 116 -7.09 -10.46 -6.46
CA ARG A 116 -7.47 -9.94 -7.78
C ARG A 116 -7.45 -8.43 -7.72
N ILE A 117 -6.87 -7.82 -8.74
CA ILE A 117 -6.76 -6.37 -8.90
C ILE A 117 -7.34 -6.03 -10.26
N GLY A 118 -8.36 -5.19 -10.29
CA GLY A 118 -9.02 -4.75 -11.51
C GLY A 118 -8.96 -3.24 -11.65
N LYS A 119 -8.76 -2.76 -12.88
CA LYS A 119 -8.72 -1.34 -13.21
C LYS A 119 -10.12 -0.79 -13.38
N LEU A 120 -10.41 0.36 -12.76
CA LEU A 120 -11.62 1.13 -12.93
C LEU A 120 -11.37 2.27 -13.92
N ASP A 121 -12.24 2.46 -14.91
CA ASP A 121 -12.20 3.64 -15.79
C ASP A 121 -12.88 4.82 -15.09
N THR A 122 -12.09 5.67 -14.48
CA THR A 122 -12.54 6.89 -13.79
C THR A 122 -12.10 8.16 -14.52
N GLY A 123 -11.73 8.06 -15.79
CA GLY A 123 -11.31 9.15 -16.64
C GLY A 123 -9.89 9.64 -16.33
N ASN A 124 -9.73 10.69 -15.52
CA ASN A 124 -8.42 11.33 -15.27
C ASN A 124 -7.65 10.78 -14.07
N LYS A 125 -8.12 9.70 -13.44
CA LYS A 125 -7.50 9.12 -12.25
C LYS A 125 -7.01 7.71 -12.54
N ILE A 126 -5.90 7.33 -11.90
CA ILE A 126 -5.53 5.92 -11.78
C ILE A 126 -6.37 5.34 -10.64
N SER A 127 -7.25 4.42 -10.98
CA SER A 127 -8.12 3.77 -10.00
C SER A 127 -8.13 2.26 -10.22
N TYR A 128 -7.92 1.53 -9.14
CA TYR A 128 -8.01 0.08 -9.11
C TYR A 128 -8.82 -0.33 -7.90
N GLN A 129 -9.61 -1.39 -8.05
CA GLN A 129 -10.18 -2.13 -6.94
C GLN A 129 -9.42 -3.44 -6.78
N PHE A 130 -9.24 -3.91 -5.55
CA PHE A 130 -8.65 -5.21 -5.29
C PHE A 130 -9.47 -5.98 -4.26
N ILE A 131 -9.47 -7.30 -4.41
CA ILE A 131 -10.27 -8.22 -3.59
C ILE A 131 -9.41 -9.43 -3.26
N TYR A 132 -9.37 -9.80 -1.97
CA TYR A 132 -8.76 -11.05 -1.50
C TYR A 132 -9.79 -12.17 -1.50
N TYR A 133 -9.38 -13.32 -2.00
CA TYR A 133 -10.21 -14.51 -2.05
C TYR A 133 -9.60 -15.62 -1.23
N ASP A 134 -10.38 -16.14 -0.31
CA ASP A 134 -10.28 -17.52 0.15
C ASP A 134 -11.35 -18.33 -0.60
N ASN A 135 -11.00 -19.45 -1.18
CA ASN A 135 -11.91 -20.25 -2.01
C ASN A 135 -13.15 -20.82 -1.25
N SER A 136 -13.26 -20.58 0.03
CA SER A 136 -14.29 -21.15 0.92
C SER A 136 -15.46 -20.19 1.21
N GLU A 137 -15.29 -18.87 1.06
CA GLU A 137 -16.28 -17.88 1.45
C GLU A 137 -16.37 -16.71 0.45
N PRO A 138 -17.52 -16.02 0.39
CA PRO A 138 -17.63 -14.77 -0.36
C PRO A 138 -16.61 -13.74 0.14
N PRO A 139 -15.95 -13.00 -0.76
CA PRO A 139 -14.90 -12.07 -0.38
C PRO A 139 -15.49 -10.87 0.38
N THR A 140 -14.92 -10.59 1.54
CA THR A 140 -15.22 -9.39 2.33
C THR A 140 -14.00 -8.48 2.49
N ASP A 141 -12.81 -8.97 2.16
CA ASP A 141 -11.54 -8.30 2.35
C ASP A 141 -11.03 -7.75 1.02
N GLY A 142 -10.69 -6.47 1.02
CA GLY A 142 -10.25 -5.81 -0.20
C GLY A 142 -9.94 -4.34 0.00
N GLY A 143 -10.07 -3.57 -1.07
CA GLY A 143 -9.82 -2.13 -1.03
C GLY A 143 -9.72 -1.48 -2.39
N ASP A 144 -9.27 -0.22 -2.34
CA ASP A 144 -9.14 0.63 -3.50
C ASP A 144 -7.77 1.30 -3.55
N ILE A 145 -7.26 1.50 -4.76
CA ILE A 145 -6.08 2.29 -5.05
C ILE A 145 -6.53 3.46 -5.89
N ILE A 146 -6.33 4.69 -5.42
CA ILE A 146 -6.71 5.90 -6.13
C ILE A 146 -5.51 6.84 -6.17
N PHE A 147 -5.05 7.19 -7.37
CA PHE A 147 -3.98 8.16 -7.59
C PHE A 147 -4.40 9.18 -8.66
N ASN A 148 -4.32 10.45 -8.30
CA ASN A 148 -4.51 11.54 -9.26
C ASN A 148 -3.21 11.87 -10.02
N ASP A 149 -2.08 11.34 -9.57
CA ASP A 149 -0.74 11.53 -10.16
C ASP A 149 -0.23 10.17 -10.65
N GLU A 150 -0.30 9.98 -11.97
CA GLU A 150 0.16 8.76 -12.63
C GLU A 150 1.66 8.51 -12.38
N SER A 151 2.47 9.58 -12.36
CA SER A 151 3.90 9.45 -12.11
C SER A 151 4.20 8.97 -10.70
N ALA A 152 3.38 9.36 -9.73
CA ALA A 152 3.46 8.87 -8.35
C ALA A 152 3.04 7.40 -8.28
N TYR A 153 1.96 6.99 -8.95
CA TYR A 153 1.55 5.60 -9.02
C TYR A 153 2.65 4.71 -9.61
N GLU A 154 3.17 5.04 -10.78
CA GLU A 154 4.22 4.25 -11.43
C GLU A 154 5.50 4.15 -10.57
N LYS A 155 5.85 5.22 -9.85
CA LYS A 155 7.00 5.21 -8.92
C LYS A 155 6.83 4.20 -7.78
N TYR A 156 5.62 4.03 -7.27
CA TYR A 156 5.33 3.21 -6.09
C TYR A 156 4.61 1.90 -6.41
N LYS A 157 4.35 1.60 -7.67
CA LYS A 157 3.61 0.41 -8.10
C LYS A 157 4.14 -0.88 -7.47
N ASP A 158 5.44 -1.11 -7.53
CA ASP A 158 6.06 -2.30 -6.94
C ASP A 158 5.92 -2.33 -5.42
N ASP A 159 6.00 -1.17 -4.75
CA ASP A 159 5.81 -1.07 -3.31
C ASP A 159 4.35 -1.35 -2.92
N ILE A 160 3.40 -0.82 -3.70
CA ILE A 160 1.96 -1.07 -3.54
C ILE A 160 1.69 -2.57 -3.67
N TYR A 161 2.16 -3.22 -4.73
CA TYR A 161 1.97 -4.65 -4.92
C TYR A 161 2.65 -5.49 -3.83
N SER A 162 3.86 -5.10 -3.40
CA SER A 162 4.55 -5.75 -2.29
C SER A 162 3.78 -5.62 -0.98
N MET A 163 3.22 -4.45 -0.71
CA MET A 163 2.36 -4.20 0.44
C MET A 163 1.10 -5.06 0.39
N LEU A 164 0.35 -5.04 -0.72
CA LEU A 164 -0.87 -5.83 -0.87
C LEU A 164 -0.60 -7.33 -0.69
N LYS A 165 0.53 -7.85 -1.20
CA LYS A 165 0.94 -9.24 -0.96
C LYS A 165 1.24 -9.54 0.51
N SER A 166 1.60 -8.55 1.31
CA SER A 166 1.92 -8.70 2.72
C SER A 166 0.72 -8.62 3.66
N VAL A 167 -0.46 -8.26 3.14
CA VAL A 167 -1.66 -8.11 3.97
C VAL A 167 -2.15 -9.45 4.47
N GLU A 168 -2.47 -9.50 5.75
CA GLU A 168 -3.07 -10.65 6.43
C GLU A 168 -4.31 -10.19 7.18
N PHE A 169 -5.41 -10.88 6.96
CA PHE A 169 -6.67 -10.67 7.69
C PHE A 169 -6.89 -11.81 8.69
N HIS A 170 -7.19 -11.46 9.94
CA HIS A 170 -7.41 -12.43 11.03
C HIS A 170 -8.70 -12.15 11.78
#